data_b181d221fb0955c96e9ceee01137ea6a
#
_entry.id   b181d221fb0955c96e9ceee01137ea6a
#
_cell.length_a   1.000
_cell.length_b   1.000
_cell.length_c   1.000
_cell.angle_alpha   90.00
_cell.angle_beta   90.00
_cell.angle_gamma   90.00
#
_symmetry.space_group_name_H-M   'P 1'
#
loop_
_entity.id
_entity.type
_entity.pdbx_description
1 polymer ?
#
loop_
_entity_poly.entity_id
_entity_poly.type
_entity_poly.pdbx_seq_one_letter_code
_entity_poly.pdbx_strand_id
1 'polypeptide(L)'
;PATSSPGLAFLLATIVEFGEDGGYTWKDYWADLRDNDVTVTAGWSEAYEVRFSGGYGAGDLPLVVSYASSPPAEVLFSEDPIAEAPTGVIEAGCFRQIEFAGILTNAPNPELAGKFIDFMLGLEFQEDIPLNMFVFPANREAALPDVFIEHTIVPENPATLDPAAIDANRQRWIEEWDAVMLP
;
A
#
# COMPACT_ATOMS: atom_id res chain seq x y z
N PRO A 1 6.87 5.92 -7.83
CA PRO A 1 6.97 6.21 -6.38
C PRO A 1 6.74 7.68 -6.04
N ALA A 2 6.93 8.63 -6.97
CA ALA A 2 6.76 10.06 -6.69
C ALA A 2 5.29 10.47 -6.48
N THR A 3 4.35 9.80 -7.13
CA THR A 3 2.93 10.18 -7.23
C THR A 3 1.97 9.18 -6.63
N SER A 4 2.47 8.06 -6.08
CA SER A 4 1.65 6.95 -5.59
C SER A 4 2.21 6.41 -4.27
N SER A 5 1.35 6.31 -3.24
CA SER A 5 1.73 5.73 -1.95
C SER A 5 2.14 4.25 -2.07
N PRO A 6 1.39 3.36 -2.74
CA PRO A 6 1.85 1.98 -2.93
C PRO A 6 3.12 1.91 -3.78
N GLY A 7 3.29 2.76 -4.79
CA GLY A 7 4.54 2.83 -5.55
C GLY A 7 5.75 3.23 -4.71
N LEU A 8 5.59 4.20 -3.81
CA LEU A 8 6.64 4.56 -2.85
C LEU A 8 6.89 3.41 -1.86
N ALA A 9 5.86 2.79 -1.31
CA ALA A 9 5.98 1.66 -0.39
C ALA A 9 6.75 0.50 -1.02
N PHE A 10 6.50 0.18 -2.29
CA PHE A 10 7.22 -0.86 -3.01
C PHE A 10 8.70 -0.49 -3.23
N LEU A 11 8.99 0.77 -3.60
CA LEU A 11 10.38 1.24 -3.67
C LEU A 11 11.08 1.05 -2.32
N LEU A 12 10.46 1.48 -1.22
CA LEU A 12 11.03 1.33 0.13
C LEU A 12 11.23 -0.14 0.52
N ALA A 13 10.30 -1.02 0.14
CA ALA A 13 10.45 -2.46 0.36
C ALA A 13 11.68 -3.03 -0.37
N THR A 14 11.91 -2.61 -1.62
CA THR A 14 13.09 -3.06 -2.38
C THR A 14 14.40 -2.51 -1.80
N ILE A 15 14.40 -1.31 -1.23
CA ILE A 15 15.56 -0.75 -0.51
C ILE A 15 15.85 -1.56 0.76
N VAL A 16 14.81 -1.99 1.49
CA VAL A 16 14.98 -2.86 2.67
C VAL A 16 15.56 -4.22 2.28
N GLU A 17 15.05 -4.82 1.22
CA GLU A 17 15.41 -6.18 0.80
C GLU A 17 16.83 -6.25 0.21
N PHE A 18 17.16 -5.34 -0.70
CA PHE A 18 18.41 -5.41 -1.48
C PHE A 18 19.50 -4.44 -1.00
N GLY A 19 19.15 -3.46 -0.16
CA GLY A 19 20.08 -2.44 0.31
C GLY A 19 20.55 -1.46 -0.76
N GLU A 20 21.39 -0.53 -0.32
CA GLU A 20 22.01 0.50 -1.18
C GLU A 20 23.43 0.13 -1.61
N ASP A 21 24.07 -0.81 -0.89
CA ASP A 21 25.45 -1.23 -1.06
C ASP A 21 25.54 -2.72 -1.32
N GLY A 22 26.52 -3.16 -2.09
CA GLY A 22 26.79 -4.58 -2.32
C GLY A 22 26.89 -4.94 -3.80
N GLY A 23 26.88 -6.25 -4.06
CA GLY A 23 27.00 -6.77 -5.44
C GLY A 23 25.71 -6.72 -6.25
N TYR A 24 24.54 -6.62 -5.58
CA TYR A 24 23.22 -6.47 -6.16
C TYR A 24 22.40 -5.62 -5.21
N THR A 25 21.87 -4.50 -5.70
CA THR A 25 21.18 -3.48 -4.93
C THR A 25 19.75 -3.29 -5.41
N TRP A 26 18.97 -2.48 -4.71
CA TRP A 26 17.63 -2.11 -5.16
C TRP A 26 17.63 -1.46 -6.56
N LYS A 27 18.71 -0.79 -6.96
CA LYS A 27 18.84 -0.20 -8.32
C LYS A 27 19.00 -1.27 -9.38
N ASP A 28 19.77 -2.32 -9.08
CA ASP A 28 19.93 -3.46 -9.98
C ASP A 28 18.60 -4.22 -10.15
N TYR A 29 17.85 -4.40 -9.05
CA TYR A 29 16.51 -4.99 -9.08
C TYR A 29 15.54 -4.19 -9.98
N TRP A 30 15.53 -2.86 -9.86
CA TRP A 30 14.68 -2.02 -10.70
C TRP A 30 15.16 -1.98 -12.16
N ALA A 31 16.46 -2.06 -12.41
CA ALA A 31 17.00 -2.22 -13.77
C ALA A 31 16.53 -3.55 -14.39
N ASP A 32 16.55 -4.64 -13.63
CA ASP A 32 16.03 -5.94 -14.06
C ASP A 32 14.51 -5.89 -14.33
N LEU A 33 13.74 -5.20 -13.50
CA LEU A 33 12.31 -4.98 -13.76
C LEU A 33 12.07 -4.20 -15.05
N ARG A 34 12.84 -3.14 -15.30
CA ARG A 34 12.78 -2.38 -16.55
C ARG A 34 13.11 -3.27 -17.75
N ASP A 35 14.18 -4.04 -17.65
CA ASP A 35 14.65 -4.94 -18.74
C ASP A 35 13.68 -6.11 -18.97
N ASN A 36 12.78 -6.38 -18.01
CA ASN A 36 11.65 -7.30 -18.11
C ASN A 36 10.32 -6.61 -18.43
N ASP A 37 10.35 -5.43 -19.03
CA ASP A 37 9.19 -4.70 -19.55
C ASP A 37 8.16 -4.29 -18.47
N VAL A 38 8.61 -3.98 -17.22
CA VAL A 38 7.71 -3.48 -16.19
C VAL A 38 7.00 -2.20 -16.66
N THR A 39 5.70 -2.14 -16.49
CA THR A 39 4.91 -0.96 -16.84
C THR A 39 4.87 0.01 -15.67
N VAL A 40 5.31 1.24 -15.91
CA VAL A 40 5.19 2.37 -14.96
C VAL A 40 4.01 3.25 -15.37
N THR A 41 3.13 3.51 -14.44
CA THR A 41 1.92 4.34 -14.63
C THR A 41 1.99 5.62 -13.83
N ALA A 42 1.12 6.60 -14.16
CA ALA A 42 1.05 7.87 -13.45
C ALA A 42 0.52 7.73 -12.01
N GLY A 43 -0.23 6.66 -11.71
CA GLY A 43 -0.79 6.42 -10.38
C GLY A 43 -1.42 5.04 -10.24
N TRP A 44 -1.90 4.76 -9.02
CA TRP A 44 -2.48 3.47 -8.67
C TRP A 44 -3.70 3.09 -9.51
N SER A 45 -4.63 4.02 -9.73
CA SER A 45 -5.86 3.72 -10.52
C SER A 45 -5.54 3.26 -11.93
N GLU A 46 -4.59 3.87 -12.61
CA GLU A 46 -4.18 3.41 -13.94
C GLU A 46 -3.56 2.02 -13.88
N ALA A 47 -2.69 1.76 -12.89
CA ALA A 47 -2.06 0.46 -12.72
C ALA A 47 -3.10 -0.63 -12.45
N TYR A 48 -4.01 -0.40 -11.50
CA TYR A 48 -4.94 -1.40 -10.98
C TYR A 48 -6.18 -1.58 -11.87
N GLU A 49 -6.78 -0.48 -12.31
CA GLU A 49 -8.08 -0.51 -13.01
C GLU A 49 -7.93 -0.67 -14.53
N VAL A 50 -6.75 -0.32 -15.09
CA VAL A 50 -6.54 -0.32 -16.55
C VAL A 50 -5.53 -1.37 -17.00
N ARG A 51 -4.39 -1.53 -16.30
CA ARG A 51 -3.29 -2.39 -16.75
C ARG A 51 -3.31 -3.79 -16.17
N PHE A 52 -3.79 -3.93 -14.95
CA PHE A 52 -3.88 -5.22 -14.26
C PHE A 52 -5.00 -6.08 -14.84
N SER A 53 -4.76 -7.38 -14.95
CA SER A 53 -5.73 -8.35 -15.49
C SER A 53 -6.73 -8.86 -14.44
N GLY A 54 -6.49 -8.59 -13.16
CA GLY A 54 -7.39 -8.92 -12.05
C GLY A 54 -8.34 -7.79 -11.70
N GLY A 55 -9.19 -8.02 -10.71
CA GLY A 55 -10.13 -7.03 -10.22
C GLY A 55 -11.07 -6.51 -11.31
N TYR A 56 -11.20 -5.20 -11.38
CA TYR A 56 -12.06 -4.52 -12.36
C TYR A 56 -11.34 -4.25 -13.69
N GLY A 57 -10.05 -4.57 -13.78
CA GLY A 57 -9.22 -4.22 -14.92
C GLY A 57 -9.50 -5.08 -16.15
N ALA A 58 -9.52 -4.44 -17.31
CA ALA A 58 -9.49 -5.10 -18.60
C ALA A 58 -8.06 -5.25 -19.14
N GLY A 59 -7.05 -5.07 -18.29
CA GLY A 59 -5.65 -5.17 -18.63
C GLY A 59 -5.17 -6.61 -18.81
N ASP A 60 -3.92 -6.76 -19.18
CA ASP A 60 -3.28 -8.04 -19.48
C ASP A 60 -2.08 -8.37 -18.58
N LEU A 61 -1.73 -7.45 -17.65
CA LEU A 61 -0.61 -7.65 -16.74
C LEU A 61 -1.03 -8.46 -15.51
N PRO A 62 -0.37 -9.59 -15.22
CA PRO A 62 -0.79 -10.51 -14.16
C PRO A 62 -0.39 -10.07 -12.76
N LEU A 63 0.49 -9.08 -12.62
CA LEU A 63 1.01 -8.56 -11.35
C LEU A 63 0.84 -7.06 -11.26
N VAL A 64 0.49 -6.57 -10.08
CA VAL A 64 0.35 -5.14 -9.80
C VAL A 64 0.84 -4.80 -8.41
N VAL A 65 1.41 -3.62 -8.25
CA VAL A 65 1.70 -3.06 -6.93
C VAL A 65 0.43 -2.41 -6.38
N SER A 66 -0.09 -2.97 -5.28
CA SER A 66 -1.34 -2.54 -4.66
C SER A 66 -1.31 -2.75 -3.14
N TYR A 67 -2.47 -2.75 -2.52
CA TYR A 67 -2.66 -2.96 -1.08
C TYR A 67 -3.06 -4.41 -0.79
N ALA A 68 -2.66 -4.94 0.38
CA ALA A 68 -3.11 -6.26 0.83
C ALA A 68 -4.64 -6.36 1.00
N SER A 69 -5.31 -5.23 1.13
CA SER A 69 -6.77 -5.12 1.20
C SER A 69 -7.48 -5.10 -0.16
N SER A 70 -6.77 -5.20 -1.28
CA SER A 70 -7.39 -5.22 -2.61
C SER A 70 -8.26 -6.45 -2.89
N PRO A 71 -7.85 -7.69 -2.56
CA PRO A 71 -8.69 -8.87 -2.82
C PRO A 71 -10.06 -8.84 -2.12
N PRO A 72 -10.21 -8.51 -0.83
CA PRO A 72 -11.54 -8.36 -0.23
C PRO A 72 -12.37 -7.22 -0.84
N ALA A 73 -11.72 -6.14 -1.33
CA ALA A 73 -12.45 -5.08 -2.04
C ALA A 73 -13.08 -5.60 -3.34
N GLU A 74 -12.39 -6.45 -4.08
CA GLU A 74 -12.92 -7.06 -5.29
C GLU A 74 -14.14 -7.93 -5.04
N VAL A 75 -14.14 -8.70 -3.95
CA VAL A 75 -15.31 -9.48 -3.53
C VAL A 75 -16.50 -8.57 -3.20
N LEU A 76 -16.25 -7.50 -2.44
CA LEU A 76 -17.30 -6.58 -1.99
C LEU A 76 -17.91 -5.75 -3.12
N PHE A 77 -17.13 -5.39 -4.14
CA PHE A 77 -17.59 -4.56 -5.24
C PHE A 77 -17.95 -5.35 -6.51
N SER A 78 -17.91 -6.68 -6.44
CA SER A 78 -18.35 -7.50 -7.56
C SER A 78 -19.86 -7.32 -7.78
N GLU A 79 -20.26 -7.09 -9.04
CA GLU A 79 -21.68 -6.98 -9.43
C GLU A 79 -22.42 -8.29 -9.19
N ASP A 80 -21.78 -9.41 -9.47
CA ASP A 80 -22.28 -10.74 -9.16
C ASP A 80 -21.57 -11.28 -7.90
N PRO A 81 -22.32 -11.94 -6.98
CA PRO A 81 -21.71 -12.54 -5.80
C PRO A 81 -20.62 -13.56 -6.18
N ILE A 82 -19.39 -13.33 -5.74
CA ILE A 82 -18.26 -14.25 -5.91
C ILE A 82 -17.87 -14.81 -4.54
N ALA A 83 -17.53 -16.09 -4.51
CA ALA A 83 -17.13 -16.76 -3.28
C ALA A 83 -15.64 -16.68 -3.01
N GLU A 84 -14.84 -16.40 -4.04
CA GLU A 84 -13.39 -16.31 -3.97
C GLU A 84 -12.92 -15.02 -4.64
N ALA A 85 -11.93 -14.36 -4.04
CA ALA A 85 -11.32 -13.20 -4.67
C ALA A 85 -10.58 -13.62 -5.95
N PRO A 86 -10.72 -12.86 -7.06
CA PRO A 86 -10.02 -13.16 -8.31
C PRO A 86 -8.51 -12.93 -8.24
N THR A 87 -8.06 -12.28 -7.18
CA THR A 87 -6.65 -11.93 -6.96
C THR A 87 -6.19 -12.39 -5.58
N GLY A 88 -4.88 -12.42 -5.36
CA GLY A 88 -4.27 -12.75 -4.09
C GLY A 88 -3.09 -11.86 -3.75
N VAL A 89 -2.66 -11.87 -2.51
CA VAL A 89 -1.53 -11.09 -2.01
C VAL A 89 -0.25 -11.89 -2.10
N ILE A 90 0.79 -11.30 -2.69
CA ILE A 90 2.16 -11.77 -2.57
C ILE A 90 2.76 -11.08 -1.34
N GLU A 91 3.02 -11.84 -0.27
CA GLU A 91 3.48 -11.30 1.00
C GLU A 91 4.91 -10.73 0.93
N ALA A 92 5.76 -11.36 0.12
CA ALA A 92 7.12 -10.89 -0.10
C ALA A 92 7.12 -9.48 -0.72
N GLY A 93 7.80 -8.54 -0.07
CA GLY A 93 7.85 -7.14 -0.51
C GLY A 93 6.71 -6.26 0.00
N CYS A 94 5.85 -6.77 0.89
CA CYS A 94 4.90 -5.90 1.60
C CYS A 94 5.63 -4.93 2.52
N PHE A 95 5.28 -3.65 2.41
CA PHE A 95 5.78 -2.59 3.28
C PHE A 95 4.67 -2.08 4.19
N ARG A 96 4.97 -1.88 5.48
CA ARG A 96 3.97 -1.37 6.43
C ARG A 96 3.77 0.12 6.24
N GLN A 97 2.61 0.51 5.72
CA GLN A 97 2.14 1.88 5.69
C GLN A 97 1.24 2.13 6.92
N ILE A 98 1.47 3.26 7.61
CA ILE A 98 0.65 3.69 8.74
C ILE A 98 0.06 5.04 8.39
N GLU A 99 -1.26 5.17 8.53
CA GLU A 99 -1.96 6.43 8.32
C GLU A 99 -2.21 7.14 9.64
N PHE A 100 -2.16 8.47 9.62
CA PHE A 100 -2.26 9.30 10.80
C PHE A 100 -3.31 10.38 10.63
N ALA A 101 -3.99 10.70 11.74
CA ALA A 101 -4.78 11.92 11.87
C ALA A 101 -4.10 12.85 12.86
N GLY A 102 -4.09 14.15 12.59
CA GLY A 102 -3.47 15.15 13.45
C GLY A 102 -4.31 16.40 13.61
N ILE A 103 -4.14 17.09 14.74
CA ILE A 103 -4.79 18.38 15.00
C ILE A 103 -3.90 19.47 14.41
N LEU A 104 -4.46 20.30 13.53
CA LEU A 104 -3.74 21.41 12.94
C LEU A 104 -3.41 22.47 14.00
N THR A 105 -2.25 23.10 13.84
CA THR A 105 -1.90 24.29 14.63
C THR A 105 -2.95 25.38 14.38
N ASN A 106 -3.44 25.99 15.45
CA ASN A 106 -4.54 26.98 15.41
C ASN A 106 -5.90 26.41 15.00
N ALA A 107 -6.15 25.11 15.16
CA ALA A 107 -7.50 24.57 15.03
C ALA A 107 -8.47 25.36 15.93
N PRO A 108 -9.67 25.73 15.44
CA PRO A 108 -10.60 26.57 16.22
C PRO A 108 -11.15 25.85 17.46
N ASN A 109 -11.14 24.55 17.48
CA ASN A 109 -11.57 23.73 18.62
C ASN A 109 -10.69 22.50 18.80
N PRO A 110 -9.47 22.64 19.36
CA PRO A 110 -8.52 21.54 19.50
C PRO A 110 -9.00 20.46 20.47
N GLU A 111 -9.80 20.84 21.51
CA GLU A 111 -10.36 19.87 22.45
C GLU A 111 -11.37 18.93 21.78
N LEU A 112 -12.26 19.48 20.94
CA LEU A 112 -13.20 18.65 20.18
C LEU A 112 -12.49 17.79 19.13
N ALA A 113 -11.46 18.32 18.47
CA ALA A 113 -10.63 17.56 17.54
C ALA A 113 -9.95 16.38 18.24
N GLY A 114 -9.45 16.57 19.47
CA GLY A 114 -8.90 15.47 20.28
C GLY A 114 -9.94 14.38 20.56
N LYS A 115 -11.14 14.76 21.00
CA LYS A 115 -12.24 13.80 21.24
C LYS A 115 -12.65 13.06 19.96
N PHE A 116 -12.56 13.71 18.80
CA PHE A 116 -12.83 13.06 17.52
C PHE A 116 -11.74 12.03 17.16
N ILE A 117 -10.47 12.34 17.41
CA ILE A 117 -9.38 11.35 17.24
C ILE A 117 -9.56 10.17 18.21
N ASP A 118 -9.94 10.40 19.47
CA ASP A 118 -10.23 9.34 20.43
C ASP A 118 -11.39 8.44 19.94
N PHE A 119 -12.44 9.04 19.36
CA PHE A 119 -13.52 8.28 18.72
C PHE A 119 -13.02 7.45 17.53
N MET A 120 -12.18 8.02 16.66
CA MET A 120 -11.58 7.32 15.53
C MET A 120 -10.71 6.12 15.96
N LEU A 121 -10.13 6.13 17.16
CA LEU A 121 -9.36 5.01 17.72
C LEU A 121 -10.23 4.00 18.48
N GLY A 122 -11.50 4.33 18.71
CA GLY A 122 -12.47 3.46 19.37
C GLY A 122 -12.91 2.28 18.50
N LEU A 123 -13.42 1.23 19.12
CA LEU A 123 -13.83 -0.01 18.44
C LEU A 123 -14.86 0.24 17.34
N GLU A 124 -15.89 1.04 17.60
CA GLU A 124 -16.97 1.33 16.66
C GLU A 124 -16.43 1.85 15.32
N PHE A 125 -15.51 2.81 15.36
CA PHE A 125 -14.90 3.36 14.14
C PHE A 125 -13.91 2.39 13.52
N GLN A 126 -13.09 1.72 14.34
CA GLN A 126 -12.04 0.84 13.86
C GLN A 126 -12.55 -0.46 13.23
N GLU A 127 -13.69 -0.96 13.65
CA GLU A 127 -14.37 -2.12 13.04
C GLU A 127 -15.09 -1.77 11.73
N ASP A 128 -15.48 -0.49 11.57
CA ASP A 128 -16.13 0.01 10.36
C ASP A 128 -15.11 0.40 9.25
N ILE A 129 -13.91 0.80 9.63
CA ILE A 129 -12.91 1.35 8.70
C ILE A 129 -12.50 0.37 7.59
N PRO A 130 -12.35 -0.95 7.79
CA PRO A 130 -11.98 -1.88 6.73
C PRO A 130 -12.97 -1.88 5.56
N LEU A 131 -14.25 -1.77 5.81
CA LEU A 131 -15.30 -1.80 4.79
C LEU A 131 -15.51 -0.45 4.08
N ASN A 132 -15.00 0.64 4.64
CA ASN A 132 -15.17 1.99 4.10
C ASN A 132 -13.88 2.58 3.53
N MET A 133 -12.74 2.24 4.10
CA MET A 133 -11.44 2.80 3.72
C MET A 133 -10.47 1.74 3.22
N PHE A 134 -10.81 0.46 3.32
CA PHE A 134 -9.96 -0.67 2.90
C PHE A 134 -8.57 -0.66 3.52
N VAL A 135 -8.52 -0.31 4.81
CA VAL A 135 -7.30 -0.36 5.64
C VAL A 135 -7.54 -1.25 6.86
N PHE A 136 -6.47 -1.83 7.38
CA PHE A 136 -6.55 -2.62 8.62
C PHE A 136 -6.71 -1.70 9.83
N PRO A 137 -7.48 -2.11 10.85
CA PRO A 137 -7.62 -1.36 12.08
C PRO A 137 -6.28 -1.13 12.80
N ALA A 138 -6.07 0.07 13.33
CA ALA A 138 -4.96 0.34 14.24
C ALA A 138 -5.25 -0.18 15.66
N ASN A 139 -6.51 -0.27 16.05
CA ASN A 139 -6.93 -0.84 17.33
C ASN A 139 -6.88 -2.37 17.26
N ARG A 140 -6.04 -2.98 18.10
CA ARG A 140 -5.84 -4.45 18.10
C ARG A 140 -7.02 -5.25 18.62
N GLU A 141 -7.96 -4.61 19.30
CA GLU A 141 -9.19 -5.23 19.82
C GLU A 141 -10.32 -5.23 18.78
N ALA A 142 -10.17 -4.46 17.68
CA ALA A 142 -11.16 -4.40 16.62
C ALA A 142 -11.18 -5.72 15.82
N ALA A 143 -12.38 -6.26 15.63
CA ALA A 143 -12.58 -7.43 14.78
C ALA A 143 -12.43 -7.04 13.31
N LEU A 144 -11.82 -7.92 12.51
CA LEU A 144 -11.85 -7.81 11.07
C LEU A 144 -13.13 -8.39 10.51
N PRO A 145 -13.73 -7.79 9.46
CA PRO A 145 -14.84 -8.40 8.73
C PRO A 145 -14.43 -9.75 8.12
N ASP A 146 -15.37 -10.71 8.04
CA ASP A 146 -15.12 -12.04 7.50
C ASP A 146 -14.48 -12.01 6.12
N VAL A 147 -14.91 -11.11 5.24
CA VAL A 147 -14.35 -10.94 3.90
C VAL A 147 -12.87 -10.57 3.92
N PHE A 148 -12.39 -9.87 4.94
CA PHE A 148 -10.96 -9.60 5.13
C PHE A 148 -10.22 -10.82 5.66
N ILE A 149 -10.84 -11.59 6.56
CA ILE A 149 -10.23 -12.81 7.11
C ILE A 149 -10.08 -13.87 6.01
N GLU A 150 -11.07 -13.98 5.12
CA GLU A 150 -11.13 -15.02 4.10
C GLU A 150 -10.26 -14.68 2.86
N HIS A 151 -10.15 -13.40 2.48
CA HIS A 151 -9.60 -13.02 1.16
C HIS A 151 -8.31 -12.19 1.22
N THR A 152 -7.75 -11.94 2.40
CA THR A 152 -6.44 -11.27 2.49
C THR A 152 -5.57 -11.88 3.58
N ILE A 153 -4.35 -11.41 3.63
CA ILE A 153 -3.39 -11.70 4.69
C ILE A 153 -2.95 -10.40 5.35
N VAL A 154 -2.70 -10.45 6.65
CA VAL A 154 -1.96 -9.41 7.36
C VAL A 154 -0.52 -9.89 7.47
N PRO A 155 0.44 -9.31 6.70
CA PRO A 155 1.82 -9.76 6.73
C PRO A 155 2.39 -9.75 8.15
N GLU A 156 2.94 -10.86 8.60
CA GLU A 156 3.51 -10.96 9.97
C GLU A 156 4.76 -10.09 10.11
N ASN A 157 5.59 -10.07 9.08
CA ASN A 157 6.88 -9.38 9.07
C ASN A 157 7.01 -8.46 7.84
N PRO A 158 6.16 -7.43 7.70
CA PRO A 158 6.27 -6.50 6.59
C PRO A 158 7.56 -5.70 6.68
N ALA A 159 8.12 -5.32 5.53
CA ALA A 159 9.27 -4.43 5.48
C ALA A 159 8.95 -3.10 6.17
N THR A 160 9.93 -2.60 6.92
CA THR A 160 9.85 -1.32 7.62
C THR A 160 11.18 -0.58 7.52
N LEU A 161 11.12 0.74 7.49
CA LEU A 161 12.28 1.64 7.60
C LEU A 161 12.05 2.65 8.72
N ASP A 162 13.14 3.12 9.30
CA ASP A 162 13.09 4.24 10.25
C ASP A 162 12.48 5.47 9.54
N PRO A 163 11.41 6.07 10.08
CA PRO A 163 10.80 7.27 9.51
C PRO A 163 11.78 8.43 9.30
N ALA A 164 12.78 8.58 10.17
CA ALA A 164 13.81 9.60 10.00
C ALA A 164 14.73 9.30 8.81
N ALA A 165 15.02 8.02 8.53
CA ALA A 165 15.77 7.63 7.34
C ALA A 165 14.95 7.86 6.06
N ILE A 166 13.63 7.62 6.10
CA ILE A 166 12.74 7.90 4.98
C ILE A 166 12.68 9.41 4.71
N ASP A 167 12.48 10.22 5.73
CA ASP A 167 12.45 11.69 5.60
C ASP A 167 13.74 12.25 4.99
N ALA A 168 14.87 11.77 5.46
CA ALA A 168 16.20 12.22 4.99
C ALA A 168 16.54 11.80 3.55
N ASN A 169 16.01 10.66 3.07
CA ASN A 169 16.47 10.05 1.82
C ASN A 169 15.40 9.93 0.74
N ARG A 170 14.12 10.09 1.06
CA ARG A 170 13.00 9.87 0.13
C ARG A 170 13.19 10.58 -1.21
N GLN A 171 13.58 11.85 -1.19
CA GLN A 171 13.76 12.63 -2.41
C GLN A 171 14.91 12.07 -3.27
N ARG A 172 16.04 11.74 -2.65
CA ARG A 172 17.18 11.13 -3.32
C ARG A 172 16.80 9.76 -3.93
N TRP A 173 16.12 8.90 -3.19
CA TRP A 173 15.71 7.58 -3.69
C TRP A 173 14.75 7.68 -4.87
N ILE A 174 13.82 8.65 -4.87
CA ILE A 174 12.93 8.89 -6.01
C ILE A 174 13.73 9.36 -7.22
N GLU A 175 14.65 10.32 -7.08
CA GLU A 175 15.50 10.81 -8.17
C GLU A 175 16.39 9.70 -8.75
N GLU A 176 16.97 8.86 -7.90
CA GLU A 176 17.75 7.71 -8.32
C GLU A 176 16.89 6.64 -9.02
N TRP A 177 15.67 6.42 -8.56
CA TRP A 177 14.70 5.56 -9.22
C TRP A 177 14.31 6.08 -10.60
N ASP A 178 14.03 7.38 -10.72
CA ASP A 178 13.73 8.02 -11.98
C ASP A 178 14.90 7.84 -12.98
N ALA A 179 16.14 7.98 -12.51
CA ALA A 179 17.32 7.79 -13.34
C ALA A 179 17.50 6.33 -13.85
N VAL A 180 17.04 5.35 -13.09
CA VAL A 180 17.06 3.92 -13.51
C VAL A 180 15.92 3.60 -14.46
N MET A 181 14.71 4.10 -14.18
CA MET A 181 13.48 3.67 -14.85
C MET A 181 13.10 4.54 -16.06
N LEU A 182 13.51 5.81 -16.07
CA LEU A 182 13.11 6.81 -17.06
C LEU A 182 14.39 7.46 -17.69
N PRO A 183 15.29 6.69 -18.30
CA PRO A 183 16.56 7.18 -18.83
C PRO A 183 16.39 8.10 -20.04
#